data_9468a2a910de11ae1b1c48c2374cc636
#
_entry.id   9468a2a910de11ae1b1c48c2374cc636
#
_cell.length_a   1.000
_cell.length_b   1.000
_cell.length_c   1.000
_cell.angle_alpha   90.00
_cell.angle_beta   90.00
_cell.angle_gamma   90.00
#
_symmetry.space_group_name_H-M   'P 1'
#
loop_
_entity.id
_entity.type
_entity.pdbx_description
1 polymer ?
#
loop_
_entity_poly.entity_id
_entity_poly.type
_entity_poly.pdbx_seq_one_letter_code
_entity_poly.pdbx_strand_id
1 'polypeptide(L)'
;MDTTMQAVPPMVEDGVTGSGGKRIFVRRYDNENADYVLVLVHGTAGNSESYDAFAEHMRRHYRAAVYSFDLSGHGRTEGEPGMFSFEDFLEDTRAVTDYAARRTSLPVVVHGASQGGELAFHALDACPAVSAGVCMNILLNHEAPMSLPIRLFRSRVAKFAADKVGDRLRVPLRRFIDFKAAYQEDPGLLDTKKKDPLYVWSYGFKSYHSVFNYVPPKPAAANTKPVLIACGEHDEIVGVEHCRACFERIGGTKDFFVMPGGGHQLMLFDTGVYSRVIDSWIRERVLGKAEKWEPPIEPEERSYFEFLERERANDAAGEPEYHYSIIDRVLMRISNGTIERGVRYFSNAEVSEQWRFTADLVGEIDYAAWDFLNDYLPTTGGQRPTMAVVGCGSGGAIAGLLERYPELGQWDIVGVDVDYKSIGAARKRFADKATFVVGDARNPEVLGANRFDLVYLHGVLDHCTEHRSLMDSVFRALKPGGRMFYVAPDRNLCTWLCFVTIGPLFVFGLHKPNHDFRRFPRPDELNSMLQDAGFELLPRRGRPFAPAMVGVEYKTGMNPFPVKRSVRDRALGEEIFEHTEPRWWLGNGFVGEYAGAVQKPPQTAAV
;
A
#
# COMPACT_ATOMS: atom_id res chain seq x y z
N MET A 1 -6.74 39.00 5.34
CA MET A 1 -7.43 38.87 4.04
C MET A 1 -8.47 37.80 4.22
N ASP A 2 -9.69 38.23 4.23
CA ASP A 2 -10.87 37.41 4.54
C ASP A 2 -11.19 36.54 3.32
N THR A 3 -10.75 35.31 3.32
CA THR A 3 -11.22 34.32 2.37
C THR A 3 -12.43 33.63 2.97
N THR A 4 -13.58 34.21 2.71
CA THR A 4 -14.86 33.52 2.82
C THR A 4 -14.75 32.20 2.05
N MET A 5 -14.55 31.09 2.78
CA MET A 5 -14.79 29.77 2.24
C MET A 5 -16.25 29.72 1.78
N GLN A 6 -16.48 29.93 0.49
CA GLN A 6 -17.78 29.65 -0.12
C GLN A 6 -18.10 28.19 0.23
N ALA A 7 -19.26 28.00 0.86
CA ALA A 7 -19.74 26.66 1.17
C ALA A 7 -19.82 25.86 -0.15
N VAL A 8 -18.92 24.90 -0.29
CA VAL A 8 -18.87 24.04 -1.48
C VAL A 8 -20.16 23.22 -1.48
N PRO A 9 -20.96 23.22 -2.57
CA PRO A 9 -22.22 22.49 -2.59
C PRO A 9 -21.98 21.01 -2.28
N PRO A 10 -22.79 20.39 -1.41
CA PRO A 10 -22.68 18.98 -1.09
C PRO A 10 -22.93 18.14 -2.34
N MET A 11 -22.48 16.87 -2.32
CA MET A 11 -22.85 15.87 -3.32
C MET A 11 -24.37 15.83 -3.50
N VAL A 12 -24.81 15.82 -4.76
CA VAL A 12 -26.24 15.81 -5.13
C VAL A 12 -26.57 14.43 -5.71
N GLU A 13 -27.61 13.80 -5.17
CA GLU A 13 -28.19 12.58 -5.75
C GLU A 13 -29.17 12.96 -6.87
N ASP A 14 -29.07 12.29 -8.00
CA ASP A 14 -29.89 12.58 -9.20
C ASP A 14 -30.31 11.27 -9.88
N GLY A 15 -31.16 11.37 -10.90
CA GLY A 15 -31.60 10.23 -11.68
C GLY A 15 -31.62 10.57 -13.17
N VAL A 16 -31.04 9.66 -13.96
CA VAL A 16 -30.98 9.77 -15.42
C VAL A 16 -31.67 8.57 -16.05
N THR A 17 -32.42 8.77 -17.13
CA THR A 17 -33.05 7.66 -17.86
C THR A 17 -32.02 6.97 -18.72
N GLY A 18 -31.74 5.69 -18.42
CA GLY A 18 -30.79 4.83 -19.12
C GLY A 18 -31.43 3.74 -19.95
N SER A 19 -30.75 2.62 -20.06
CA SER A 19 -31.15 1.45 -20.86
C SER A 19 -32.56 0.97 -20.53
N GLY A 20 -33.35 0.76 -21.55
CA GLY A 20 -34.73 0.26 -21.43
C GLY A 20 -35.67 1.17 -20.60
N GLY A 21 -35.35 2.45 -20.47
CA GLY A 21 -36.13 3.42 -19.68
C GLY A 21 -35.92 3.36 -18.16
N LYS A 22 -34.96 2.59 -17.70
CA LYS A 22 -34.61 2.48 -16.27
C LYS A 22 -34.04 3.79 -15.74
N ARG A 23 -34.32 4.09 -14.47
CA ARG A 23 -33.71 5.22 -13.77
C ARG A 23 -32.33 4.80 -13.26
N ILE A 24 -31.29 5.45 -13.79
CA ILE A 24 -29.91 5.34 -13.32
C ILE A 24 -29.71 6.26 -12.13
N PHE A 25 -29.17 5.74 -11.05
CA PHE A 25 -28.77 6.53 -9.90
C PHE A 25 -27.41 7.20 -10.15
N VAL A 26 -27.35 8.52 -9.96
CA VAL A 26 -26.17 9.36 -10.22
C VAL A 26 -25.82 10.19 -8.99
N ARG A 27 -24.56 10.22 -8.62
CA ARG A 27 -23.96 11.12 -7.63
C ARG A 27 -23.19 12.20 -8.36
N ARG A 28 -23.50 13.42 -8.06
CA ARG A 28 -22.96 14.61 -8.71
C ARG A 28 -22.17 15.44 -7.71
N TYR A 29 -20.92 15.73 -8.04
CA TYR A 29 -20.00 16.59 -7.31
C TYR A 29 -19.70 17.80 -8.18
N ASP A 30 -20.62 18.76 -8.14
CA ASP A 30 -20.54 19.96 -8.97
C ASP A 30 -19.37 20.87 -8.55
N ASN A 31 -18.72 21.50 -9.53
CA ASN A 31 -17.69 22.50 -9.33
C ASN A 31 -17.89 23.62 -10.37
N GLU A 32 -18.26 24.82 -9.90
CA GLU A 32 -18.54 25.97 -10.78
C GLU A 32 -17.29 26.45 -11.55
N ASN A 33 -16.11 26.14 -11.05
CA ASN A 33 -14.83 26.46 -11.68
C ASN A 33 -14.22 25.28 -12.45
N ALA A 34 -15.02 24.28 -12.80
CA ALA A 34 -14.51 23.11 -13.50
C ALA A 34 -14.03 23.45 -14.92
N ASP A 35 -12.95 22.82 -15.35
CA ASP A 35 -12.43 22.87 -16.71
C ASP A 35 -12.85 21.63 -17.53
N TYR A 36 -13.23 20.55 -16.84
CA TYR A 36 -13.69 19.29 -17.44
C TYR A 36 -14.66 18.57 -16.49
N VAL A 37 -15.36 17.60 -17.06
CA VAL A 37 -16.18 16.65 -16.31
C VAL A 37 -15.50 15.29 -16.30
N LEU A 38 -15.41 14.66 -15.13
CA LEU A 38 -14.96 13.29 -14.93
C LEU A 38 -16.17 12.40 -14.60
N VAL A 39 -16.47 11.44 -15.48
CA VAL A 39 -17.54 10.46 -15.25
C VAL A 39 -16.90 9.16 -14.76
N LEU A 40 -17.20 8.74 -13.52
CA LEU A 40 -16.65 7.57 -12.88
C LEU A 40 -17.53 6.34 -13.10
N VAL A 41 -16.94 5.29 -13.63
CA VAL A 41 -17.55 3.99 -13.88
C VAL A 41 -16.97 2.96 -12.93
N HIS A 42 -17.80 2.39 -12.06
CA HIS A 42 -17.33 1.41 -11.07
C HIS A 42 -16.97 0.05 -11.71
N GLY A 43 -16.13 -0.70 -11.00
CA GLY A 43 -15.76 -2.05 -11.36
C GLY A 43 -16.74 -3.11 -10.88
N THR A 44 -16.36 -4.37 -11.05
CA THR A 44 -17.16 -5.55 -10.67
C THR A 44 -17.58 -5.49 -9.21
N ALA A 45 -18.80 -5.88 -8.91
CA ALA A 45 -19.47 -5.88 -7.60
C ALA A 45 -19.77 -4.49 -7.00
N GLY A 46 -19.09 -3.43 -7.42
CA GLY A 46 -19.14 -2.11 -6.82
C GLY A 46 -20.39 -1.30 -7.11
N ASN A 47 -20.37 -0.07 -6.65
CA ASN A 47 -21.38 0.97 -6.89
C ASN A 47 -20.71 2.35 -6.86
N SER A 48 -21.46 3.40 -7.11
CA SER A 48 -20.97 4.79 -7.15
C SER A 48 -20.38 5.28 -5.84
N GLU A 49 -20.85 4.80 -4.67
CA GLU A 49 -20.33 5.18 -3.35
C GLU A 49 -18.89 4.74 -3.12
N SER A 50 -18.44 3.73 -3.87
CA SER A 50 -17.06 3.21 -3.75
C SER A 50 -16.00 4.28 -4.01
N TYR A 51 -16.36 5.34 -4.73
CA TYR A 51 -15.43 6.38 -5.17
C TYR A 51 -15.76 7.77 -4.63
N ASP A 52 -16.63 7.88 -3.62
CA ASP A 52 -17.02 9.16 -3.04
C ASP A 52 -15.81 9.98 -2.55
N ALA A 53 -14.88 9.35 -1.85
CA ALA A 53 -13.67 10.02 -1.36
C ALA A 53 -12.80 10.54 -2.51
N PHE A 54 -12.62 9.73 -3.57
CA PHE A 54 -11.88 10.13 -4.76
C PHE A 54 -12.59 11.25 -5.54
N ALA A 55 -13.90 11.14 -5.73
CA ALA A 55 -14.70 12.14 -6.42
C ALA A 55 -14.63 13.51 -5.70
N GLU A 56 -14.77 13.49 -4.37
CA GLU A 56 -14.67 14.68 -3.56
C GLU A 56 -13.26 15.26 -3.55
N HIS A 57 -12.22 14.42 -3.57
CA HIS A 57 -10.85 14.86 -3.69
C HIS A 57 -10.59 15.57 -5.03
N MET A 58 -11.04 14.98 -6.16
CA MET A 58 -10.94 15.60 -7.48
C MET A 58 -11.67 16.94 -7.53
N ARG A 59 -12.86 17.02 -6.97
CA ARG A 59 -13.64 18.25 -6.94
C ARG A 59 -12.99 19.36 -6.10
N ARG A 60 -12.40 19.02 -4.94
CA ARG A 60 -11.81 20.01 -4.01
C ARG A 60 -10.45 20.50 -4.45
N HIS A 61 -9.62 19.62 -4.98
CA HIS A 61 -8.21 19.93 -5.22
C HIS A 61 -7.90 20.23 -6.68
N TYR A 62 -8.81 19.83 -7.59
CA TYR A 62 -8.67 20.05 -9.03
C TYR A 62 -9.91 20.73 -9.59
N ARG A 63 -9.78 21.35 -10.75
CA ARG A 63 -10.90 22.01 -11.42
C ARG A 63 -11.72 20.99 -12.21
N ALA A 64 -12.30 20.01 -11.50
CA ALA A 64 -13.10 18.92 -12.04
C ALA A 64 -14.52 18.97 -11.47
N ALA A 65 -15.54 18.82 -12.30
CA ALA A 65 -16.85 18.36 -11.89
C ALA A 65 -16.88 16.84 -12.03
N VAL A 66 -17.40 16.11 -11.02
CA VAL A 66 -17.35 14.64 -11.02
C VAL A 66 -18.76 14.06 -10.97
N TYR A 67 -19.02 13.07 -11.79
CA TYR A 67 -20.27 12.32 -11.86
C TYR A 67 -19.96 10.83 -11.65
N SER A 68 -20.46 10.23 -10.59
CA SER A 68 -20.38 8.80 -10.33
C SER A 68 -21.77 8.22 -10.41
N PHE A 69 -21.94 7.01 -10.96
CA PHE A 69 -23.26 6.42 -11.14
C PHE A 69 -23.25 4.91 -10.95
N ASP A 70 -24.40 4.35 -10.63
CA ASP A 70 -24.59 2.91 -10.50
C ASP A 70 -25.00 2.33 -11.84
N LEU A 71 -24.24 1.34 -12.32
CA LEU A 71 -24.55 0.58 -13.55
C LEU A 71 -25.82 -0.27 -13.35
N SER A 72 -26.52 -0.59 -14.43
CA SER A 72 -27.65 -1.52 -14.42
C SER A 72 -27.34 -2.78 -13.60
N GLY A 73 -28.27 -3.19 -12.74
CA GLY A 73 -28.11 -4.34 -11.86
C GLY A 73 -27.13 -4.14 -10.69
N HIS A 74 -26.72 -2.89 -10.38
CA HIS A 74 -25.86 -2.53 -9.26
C HIS A 74 -26.44 -1.37 -8.44
N GLY A 75 -26.02 -1.30 -7.17
CA GLY A 75 -26.32 -0.16 -6.31
C GLY A 75 -27.81 0.15 -6.21
N ARG A 76 -28.15 1.42 -6.49
CA ARG A 76 -29.51 1.98 -6.44
C ARG A 76 -30.15 2.17 -7.81
N THR A 77 -29.45 1.82 -8.90
CA THR A 77 -30.05 1.84 -10.25
C THR A 77 -31.14 0.79 -10.36
N GLU A 78 -32.26 1.16 -11.00
CA GLU A 78 -33.41 0.27 -11.16
C GLU A 78 -33.05 -1.01 -11.92
N GLY A 79 -33.53 -2.14 -11.40
CA GLY A 79 -33.32 -3.45 -11.99
C GLY A 79 -33.05 -4.53 -10.98
N GLU A 80 -32.94 -5.77 -11.45
CA GLU A 80 -32.60 -6.91 -10.58
C GLU A 80 -31.09 -6.94 -10.32
N PRO A 81 -30.64 -6.96 -9.05
CA PRO A 81 -29.22 -6.96 -8.73
C PRO A 81 -28.44 -8.10 -9.42
N GLY A 82 -27.36 -7.77 -10.13
CA GLY A 82 -26.50 -8.72 -10.86
C GLY A 82 -27.10 -9.26 -12.16
N MET A 83 -28.19 -8.65 -12.66
CA MET A 83 -28.78 -8.95 -13.96
C MET A 83 -28.65 -7.76 -14.91
N PHE A 84 -27.84 -7.92 -15.94
CA PHE A 84 -27.48 -6.88 -16.91
C PHE A 84 -26.88 -7.51 -18.17
N SER A 85 -26.77 -6.71 -19.23
CA SER A 85 -25.91 -6.98 -20.37
C SER A 85 -24.77 -5.96 -20.44
N PHE A 86 -23.74 -6.24 -21.24
CA PHE A 86 -22.65 -5.25 -21.44
C PHE A 86 -23.16 -4.04 -22.23
N GLU A 87 -24.12 -4.27 -23.11
CA GLU A 87 -24.82 -3.24 -23.87
C GLU A 87 -25.63 -2.31 -22.95
N ASP A 88 -26.29 -2.84 -21.89
CA ASP A 88 -26.93 -2.01 -20.85
C ASP A 88 -25.92 -1.05 -20.22
N PHE A 89 -24.72 -1.53 -19.89
CA PHE A 89 -23.68 -0.71 -19.30
C PHE A 89 -23.21 0.41 -20.22
N LEU A 90 -23.08 0.15 -21.52
CA LEU A 90 -22.72 1.18 -22.51
C LEU A 90 -23.82 2.23 -22.66
N GLU A 91 -25.10 1.81 -22.70
CA GLU A 91 -26.22 2.73 -22.74
C GLU A 91 -26.35 3.58 -21.49
N ASP A 92 -26.14 2.99 -20.30
CA ASP A 92 -26.11 3.71 -19.03
C ASP A 92 -24.99 4.76 -19.03
N THR A 93 -23.78 4.35 -19.45
CA THR A 93 -22.62 5.27 -19.55
C THR A 93 -22.90 6.40 -20.54
N ARG A 94 -23.53 6.09 -21.68
CA ARG A 94 -23.92 7.09 -22.67
C ARG A 94 -24.95 8.07 -22.08
N ALA A 95 -25.97 7.57 -21.40
CA ALA A 95 -27.01 8.42 -20.82
C ALA A 95 -26.41 9.41 -19.79
N VAL A 96 -25.48 8.95 -18.94
CA VAL A 96 -24.83 9.80 -17.93
C VAL A 96 -23.84 10.77 -18.58
N THR A 97 -23.05 10.36 -19.56
CA THR A 97 -22.12 11.27 -20.27
C THR A 97 -22.86 12.34 -21.08
N ASP A 98 -23.94 11.97 -21.74
CA ASP A 98 -24.81 12.94 -22.44
C ASP A 98 -25.51 13.91 -21.47
N TYR A 99 -25.92 13.41 -20.30
CA TYR A 99 -26.46 14.25 -19.22
C TYR A 99 -25.44 15.26 -18.73
N ALA A 100 -24.20 14.82 -18.44
CA ALA A 100 -23.11 15.67 -17.99
C ALA A 100 -22.76 16.73 -19.05
N ALA A 101 -22.63 16.34 -20.32
CA ALA A 101 -22.33 17.23 -21.43
C ALA A 101 -23.40 18.33 -21.64
N ARG A 102 -24.69 17.97 -21.50
CA ARG A 102 -25.78 18.96 -21.59
C ARG A 102 -25.79 19.98 -20.46
N ARG A 103 -25.32 19.58 -19.27
CA ARG A 103 -25.32 20.48 -18.10
C ARG A 103 -24.16 21.47 -18.08
N THR A 104 -23.00 21.09 -18.57
CA THR A 104 -21.77 21.83 -18.36
C THR A 104 -21.16 22.40 -19.61
N SER A 105 -21.42 21.83 -20.78
CA SER A 105 -20.72 22.12 -22.06
C SER A 105 -19.20 21.95 -22.00
N LEU A 106 -18.68 21.27 -20.96
CA LEU A 106 -17.26 21.00 -20.77
C LEU A 106 -16.86 19.67 -21.44
N PRO A 107 -15.59 19.46 -21.73
CA PRO A 107 -15.08 18.15 -22.15
C PRO A 107 -15.40 17.08 -21.13
N VAL A 108 -15.97 15.96 -21.56
CA VAL A 108 -16.31 14.82 -20.72
C VAL A 108 -15.23 13.75 -20.86
N VAL A 109 -14.61 13.39 -19.75
CA VAL A 109 -13.64 12.29 -19.65
C VAL A 109 -14.28 11.16 -18.86
N VAL A 110 -14.27 9.96 -19.41
CA VAL A 110 -14.75 8.76 -18.70
C VAL A 110 -13.58 8.09 -18.02
N HIS A 111 -13.71 7.82 -16.72
CA HIS A 111 -12.77 7.04 -15.94
C HIS A 111 -13.43 5.75 -15.45
N GLY A 112 -12.78 4.62 -15.64
CA GLY A 112 -13.28 3.35 -15.13
C GLY A 112 -12.18 2.47 -14.58
N ALA A 113 -12.56 1.60 -13.63
CA ALA A 113 -11.66 0.67 -12.96
C ALA A 113 -12.02 -0.78 -13.28
N SER A 114 -11.05 -1.63 -13.62
CA SER A 114 -11.25 -3.05 -13.86
C SER A 114 -12.30 -3.28 -14.98
N GLN A 115 -13.43 -3.93 -14.70
CA GLN A 115 -14.55 -4.02 -15.65
C GLN A 115 -15.03 -2.63 -16.13
N GLY A 116 -15.04 -1.64 -15.22
CA GLY A 116 -15.32 -0.25 -15.56
C GLY A 116 -14.26 0.34 -16.50
N GLY A 117 -13.00 -0.11 -16.39
CA GLY A 117 -11.92 0.30 -17.30
C GLY A 117 -12.14 -0.19 -18.75
N GLU A 118 -12.62 -1.42 -18.93
CA GLU A 118 -13.04 -1.92 -20.25
C GLU A 118 -14.22 -1.11 -20.79
N LEU A 119 -15.19 -0.82 -19.93
CA LEU A 119 -16.36 -0.03 -20.30
C LEU A 119 -15.99 1.41 -20.66
N ALA A 120 -15.08 2.05 -19.91
CA ALA A 120 -14.56 3.38 -20.20
C ALA A 120 -13.88 3.43 -21.59
N PHE A 121 -13.12 2.38 -21.93
CA PHE A 121 -12.52 2.28 -23.26
C PHE A 121 -13.57 2.17 -24.37
N HIS A 122 -14.54 1.28 -24.24
CA HIS A 122 -15.59 1.12 -25.26
C HIS A 122 -16.54 2.32 -25.34
N ALA A 123 -16.69 3.10 -24.27
CA ALA A 123 -17.44 4.36 -24.27
C ALA A 123 -16.82 5.42 -25.18
N LEU A 124 -15.52 5.35 -25.50
CA LEU A 124 -14.89 6.27 -26.46
C LEU A 124 -15.53 6.21 -27.86
N ASP A 125 -15.90 5.04 -28.31
CA ASP A 125 -16.61 4.86 -29.59
C ASP A 125 -18.12 4.96 -29.42
N ALA A 126 -18.69 4.36 -28.37
CA ALA A 126 -20.13 4.26 -28.18
C ALA A 126 -20.78 5.58 -27.70
N CYS A 127 -20.05 6.48 -27.05
CA CYS A 127 -20.57 7.71 -26.45
C CYS A 127 -19.99 8.95 -27.14
N PRO A 128 -20.74 9.62 -28.03
CA PRO A 128 -20.27 10.79 -28.78
C PRO A 128 -19.80 11.95 -27.88
N ALA A 129 -20.44 12.14 -26.73
CA ALA A 129 -20.08 13.19 -25.76
C ALA A 129 -18.71 12.99 -25.11
N VAL A 130 -18.16 11.79 -25.11
CA VAL A 130 -16.87 11.48 -24.46
C VAL A 130 -15.72 11.98 -25.30
N SER A 131 -14.84 12.77 -24.68
CA SER A 131 -13.64 13.36 -25.30
C SER A 131 -12.40 12.50 -25.13
N ALA A 132 -12.27 11.78 -24.00
CA ALA A 132 -11.11 10.96 -23.66
C ALA A 132 -11.46 9.90 -22.60
N GLY A 133 -10.58 8.91 -22.40
CA GLY A 133 -10.76 7.84 -21.43
C GLY A 133 -9.56 7.65 -20.52
N VAL A 134 -9.85 7.40 -19.24
CA VAL A 134 -8.88 6.90 -18.27
C VAL A 134 -9.30 5.49 -17.86
N CYS A 135 -8.49 4.52 -18.22
CA CYS A 135 -8.80 3.10 -18.06
C CYS A 135 -7.87 2.49 -17.03
N MET A 136 -8.32 2.44 -15.77
CA MET A 136 -7.56 1.83 -14.66
C MET A 136 -7.74 0.32 -14.70
N ASN A 137 -6.62 -0.41 -14.70
CA ASN A 137 -6.60 -1.88 -14.72
C ASN A 137 -7.46 -2.45 -15.85
N ILE A 138 -7.21 -1.98 -17.07
CA ILE A 138 -8.04 -2.24 -18.25
C ILE A 138 -8.14 -3.73 -18.59
N LEU A 139 -9.35 -4.13 -18.96
CA LEU A 139 -9.63 -5.40 -19.62
C LEU A 139 -10.01 -5.12 -21.09
N LEU A 140 -9.58 -5.97 -22.00
CA LEU A 140 -10.08 -6.04 -23.38
C LEU A 140 -10.46 -7.48 -23.67
N ASN A 141 -11.54 -7.94 -23.04
CA ASN A 141 -11.93 -9.35 -23.04
C ASN A 141 -12.06 -9.95 -24.45
N HIS A 142 -12.49 -9.15 -25.43
CA HIS A 142 -12.62 -9.61 -26.81
C HIS A 142 -11.25 -9.87 -27.48
N GLU A 143 -10.30 -8.95 -27.35
CA GLU A 143 -9.01 -8.99 -28.06
C GLU A 143 -7.87 -9.58 -27.24
N ALA A 144 -7.93 -9.46 -25.90
CA ALA A 144 -6.92 -9.95 -24.97
C ALA A 144 -7.55 -10.67 -23.77
N PRO A 145 -8.13 -11.88 -23.94
CA PRO A 145 -8.77 -12.61 -22.84
C PRO A 145 -7.75 -13.05 -21.79
N MET A 146 -7.97 -12.67 -20.54
CA MET A 146 -7.06 -12.93 -19.41
C MET A 146 -6.89 -14.41 -19.05
N SER A 147 -7.94 -15.22 -19.13
CA SER A 147 -7.90 -16.56 -18.56
C SER A 147 -8.68 -17.62 -19.34
N LEU A 148 -8.34 -18.89 -19.09
CA LEU A 148 -9.05 -20.04 -19.65
C LEU A 148 -10.56 -20.07 -19.30
N PRO A 149 -11.01 -19.75 -18.07
CA PRO A 149 -12.44 -19.68 -17.76
C PRO A 149 -13.22 -18.74 -18.69
N ILE A 150 -12.68 -17.57 -19.03
CA ILE A 150 -13.31 -16.62 -19.96
C ILE A 150 -13.53 -17.27 -21.34
N ARG A 151 -12.54 -18.04 -21.80
CA ARG A 151 -12.66 -18.76 -23.09
C ARG A 151 -13.78 -19.82 -23.07
N LEU A 152 -14.03 -20.46 -21.92
CA LEU A 152 -15.11 -21.43 -21.77
C LEU A 152 -16.50 -20.77 -21.89
N PHE A 153 -16.67 -19.53 -21.40
CA PHE A 153 -17.90 -18.77 -21.58
C PHE A 153 -18.22 -18.43 -23.04
N ARG A 154 -17.23 -18.50 -23.93
CA ARG A 154 -17.40 -18.31 -25.38
C ARG A 154 -17.83 -19.58 -26.13
N SER A 155 -17.97 -20.70 -25.42
CA SER A 155 -18.38 -21.96 -26.04
C SER A 155 -19.86 -21.96 -26.41
N ARG A 156 -20.22 -22.77 -27.42
CA ARG A 156 -21.63 -22.97 -27.80
C ARG A 156 -22.47 -23.54 -26.65
N VAL A 157 -21.86 -24.34 -25.78
CA VAL A 157 -22.51 -24.91 -24.58
C VAL A 157 -22.84 -23.80 -23.58
N ALA A 158 -21.92 -22.89 -23.33
CA ALA A 158 -22.15 -21.75 -22.44
C ALA A 158 -23.26 -20.83 -23.00
N LYS A 159 -23.27 -20.60 -24.30
CA LYS A 159 -24.35 -19.84 -24.95
C LYS A 159 -25.71 -20.51 -24.77
N PHE A 160 -25.82 -21.81 -25.04
CA PHE A 160 -27.05 -22.55 -24.83
C PHE A 160 -27.52 -22.49 -23.37
N ALA A 161 -26.61 -22.65 -22.42
CA ALA A 161 -26.94 -22.53 -21.00
C ALA A 161 -27.40 -21.12 -20.63
N ALA A 162 -26.74 -20.07 -21.14
CA ALA A 162 -27.15 -18.69 -20.94
C ALA A 162 -28.57 -18.42 -21.45
N ASP A 163 -28.91 -18.94 -22.65
CA ASP A 163 -30.22 -18.76 -23.26
C ASP A 163 -31.35 -19.54 -22.53
N LYS A 164 -31.04 -20.69 -21.93
CA LYS A 164 -32.04 -21.56 -21.28
C LYS A 164 -32.26 -21.36 -19.81
N VAL A 165 -31.18 -21.11 -19.05
CA VAL A 165 -31.20 -21.02 -17.60
C VAL A 165 -30.44 -19.82 -17.03
N GLY A 166 -29.88 -18.98 -17.89
CA GLY A 166 -28.99 -17.90 -17.53
C GLY A 166 -29.59 -16.87 -16.56
N ASP A 167 -30.89 -16.63 -16.64
CA ASP A 167 -31.62 -15.71 -15.78
C ASP A 167 -31.84 -16.30 -14.35
N ARG A 168 -31.86 -17.63 -14.21
CA ARG A 168 -32.09 -18.33 -12.96
C ARG A 168 -30.81 -18.76 -12.27
N LEU A 169 -29.72 -18.88 -13.02
CA LEU A 169 -28.44 -19.37 -12.50
C LEU A 169 -27.60 -18.19 -12.04
N ARG A 170 -27.39 -18.09 -10.72
CA ARG A 170 -26.49 -17.11 -10.09
C ARG A 170 -25.13 -17.73 -9.83
N VAL A 171 -24.07 -17.02 -10.23
CA VAL A 171 -22.69 -17.47 -10.02
C VAL A 171 -21.97 -16.45 -9.11
N PRO A 172 -21.42 -16.88 -7.97
CA PRO A 172 -20.68 -16.00 -7.08
C PRO A 172 -19.39 -15.48 -7.72
N LEU A 173 -19.14 -14.19 -7.60
CA LEU A 173 -17.96 -13.49 -8.15
C LEU A 173 -16.63 -14.06 -7.60
N ARG A 174 -16.62 -14.52 -6.36
CA ARG A 174 -15.44 -15.15 -5.72
C ARG A 174 -14.90 -16.40 -6.46
N ARG A 175 -15.63 -16.90 -7.45
CA ARG A 175 -15.17 -17.98 -8.33
C ARG A 175 -14.18 -17.51 -9.38
N PHE A 176 -14.15 -16.23 -9.66
CA PHE A 176 -13.36 -15.62 -10.73
C PHE A 176 -12.40 -14.56 -10.23
N ILE A 177 -12.71 -13.92 -9.09
CA ILE A 177 -11.97 -12.78 -8.55
C ILE A 177 -11.57 -13.07 -7.11
N ASP A 178 -10.29 -12.93 -6.82
CA ASP A 178 -9.79 -12.90 -5.44
C ASP A 178 -9.93 -11.48 -4.88
N PHE A 179 -11.04 -11.24 -4.19
CA PHE A 179 -11.30 -9.94 -3.57
C PHE A 179 -10.31 -9.60 -2.43
N LYS A 180 -9.65 -10.60 -1.83
CA LYS A 180 -8.61 -10.31 -0.84
C LYS A 180 -7.40 -9.67 -1.50
N ALA A 181 -7.03 -10.13 -2.70
CA ALA A 181 -5.99 -9.50 -3.48
C ALA A 181 -6.38 -8.09 -3.96
N ALA A 182 -7.68 -7.86 -4.28
CA ALA A 182 -8.15 -6.53 -4.69
C ALA A 182 -8.14 -5.48 -3.56
N TYR A 183 -8.20 -5.90 -2.30
CA TYR A 183 -8.20 -5.03 -1.10
C TYR A 183 -7.06 -5.39 -0.15
N GLN A 184 -5.93 -5.77 -0.70
CA GLN A 184 -4.77 -6.22 0.09
C GLN A 184 -4.19 -5.10 0.97
N GLU A 185 -4.34 -3.85 0.56
CA GLU A 185 -3.89 -2.68 1.30
C GLU A 185 -4.76 -2.44 2.55
N ASP A 186 -6.06 -2.79 2.50
CA ASP A 186 -6.98 -2.72 3.64
C ASP A 186 -7.98 -3.88 3.61
N PRO A 187 -7.65 -5.02 4.22
CA PRO A 187 -8.57 -6.15 4.35
C PRO A 187 -9.84 -5.83 5.15
N GLY A 188 -9.79 -4.86 6.07
CA GLY A 188 -10.95 -4.44 6.87
C GLY A 188 -11.99 -3.71 6.03
N LEU A 189 -11.55 -2.97 5.04
CA LEU A 189 -12.43 -2.35 4.06
C LEU A 189 -13.22 -3.41 3.27
N LEU A 190 -12.58 -4.51 2.86
CA LEU A 190 -13.28 -5.63 2.21
C LEU A 190 -14.40 -6.19 3.10
N ASP A 191 -14.14 -6.37 4.39
CA ASP A 191 -15.16 -6.90 5.32
C ASP A 191 -16.32 -5.91 5.53
N THR A 192 -16.05 -4.62 5.49
CA THR A 192 -17.07 -3.58 5.47
C THR A 192 -17.91 -3.66 4.19
N LYS A 193 -17.26 -3.78 3.01
CA LYS A 193 -17.95 -3.91 1.73
C LYS A 193 -18.81 -5.18 1.63
N LYS A 194 -18.40 -6.28 2.24
CA LYS A 194 -19.22 -7.52 2.30
C LYS A 194 -20.52 -7.35 3.07
N LYS A 195 -20.58 -6.39 4.00
CA LYS A 195 -21.79 -6.07 4.79
C LYS A 195 -22.68 -5.03 4.11
N ASP A 196 -22.18 -4.36 3.09
CA ASP A 196 -22.92 -3.34 2.36
C ASP A 196 -23.94 -3.99 1.41
N PRO A 197 -25.25 -3.73 1.58
CA PRO A 197 -26.30 -4.31 0.76
C PRO A 197 -26.30 -3.83 -0.70
N LEU A 198 -25.60 -2.74 -1.00
CA LEU A 198 -25.49 -2.19 -2.36
C LEU A 198 -24.42 -2.91 -3.20
N TYR A 199 -23.55 -3.72 -2.56
CA TYR A 199 -22.59 -4.55 -3.30
C TYR A 199 -23.23 -5.83 -3.83
N VAL A 200 -22.89 -6.18 -5.05
CA VAL A 200 -23.46 -7.34 -5.76
C VAL A 200 -22.42 -8.45 -5.89
N TRP A 201 -22.47 -9.45 -5.01
CA TRP A 201 -21.48 -10.53 -4.91
C TRP A 201 -21.73 -11.75 -5.81
N SER A 202 -22.82 -11.72 -6.61
CA SER A 202 -23.14 -12.77 -7.57
C SER A 202 -23.84 -12.20 -8.78
N TYR A 203 -23.47 -12.67 -9.97
CA TYR A 203 -24.10 -12.28 -11.21
C TYR A 203 -24.92 -13.42 -11.82
N GLY A 204 -25.94 -13.08 -12.60
CA GLY A 204 -26.62 -14.03 -13.46
C GLY A 204 -25.65 -14.62 -14.49
N PHE A 205 -25.80 -15.89 -14.82
CA PHE A 205 -24.95 -16.55 -15.82
C PHE A 205 -25.06 -15.85 -17.19
N LYS A 206 -26.22 -15.33 -17.52
CA LYS A 206 -26.47 -14.55 -18.74
C LYS A 206 -25.67 -13.24 -18.75
N SER A 207 -25.56 -12.57 -17.58
CA SER A 207 -24.75 -11.35 -17.43
C SER A 207 -23.27 -11.62 -17.64
N TYR A 208 -22.73 -12.69 -17.07
CA TYR A 208 -21.36 -13.12 -17.37
C TYR A 208 -21.15 -13.45 -18.84
N HIS A 209 -22.14 -14.17 -19.44
CA HIS A 209 -22.06 -14.52 -20.86
C HIS A 209 -22.02 -13.26 -21.72
N SER A 210 -22.84 -12.24 -21.41
CA SER A 210 -22.85 -10.96 -22.14
C SER A 210 -21.49 -10.27 -22.05
N VAL A 211 -20.95 -10.08 -20.82
CA VAL A 211 -19.65 -9.42 -20.61
C VAL A 211 -18.52 -10.10 -21.37
N PHE A 212 -18.40 -11.42 -21.25
CA PHE A 212 -17.28 -12.16 -21.85
C PHE A 212 -17.43 -12.40 -23.37
N ASN A 213 -18.60 -12.17 -23.92
CA ASN A 213 -18.86 -12.33 -25.36
C ASN A 213 -19.17 -11.01 -26.07
N TYR A 214 -19.07 -9.88 -25.37
CA TYR A 214 -19.23 -8.59 -26.03
C TYR A 214 -18.19 -8.44 -27.15
N VAL A 215 -18.67 -8.05 -28.33
CA VAL A 215 -17.85 -7.78 -29.51
C VAL A 215 -18.00 -6.31 -29.86
N PRO A 216 -16.94 -5.49 -29.68
CA PRO A 216 -17.02 -4.08 -30.03
C PRO A 216 -17.22 -3.89 -31.54
N PRO A 217 -17.93 -2.84 -31.97
CA PRO A 217 -18.13 -2.53 -33.39
C PRO A 217 -16.83 -2.29 -34.17
N LYS A 218 -15.82 -1.77 -33.47
CA LYS A 218 -14.48 -1.48 -34.02
C LYS A 218 -13.40 -2.12 -33.16
N PRO A 219 -12.28 -2.56 -33.75
CA PRO A 219 -11.14 -3.06 -33.01
C PRO A 219 -10.47 -1.91 -32.21
N ALA A 220 -9.78 -2.24 -31.11
CA ALA A 220 -9.07 -1.26 -30.29
C ALA A 220 -8.07 -0.41 -31.08
N ALA A 221 -7.45 -0.97 -32.13
CA ALA A 221 -6.54 -0.28 -33.03
C ALA A 221 -7.19 0.88 -33.81
N ALA A 222 -8.51 0.89 -33.95
CA ALA A 222 -9.25 1.96 -34.64
C ALA A 222 -9.60 3.15 -33.72
N ASN A 223 -9.21 3.10 -32.42
CA ASN A 223 -9.43 4.22 -31.52
C ASN A 223 -8.69 5.49 -31.98
N THR A 224 -9.33 6.64 -31.88
CA THR A 224 -8.78 7.94 -32.26
C THR A 224 -8.79 8.95 -31.12
N LYS A 225 -9.51 8.66 -30.02
CA LYS A 225 -9.59 9.55 -28.86
C LYS A 225 -8.45 9.28 -27.88
N PRO A 226 -7.98 10.30 -27.12
CA PRO A 226 -6.93 10.11 -26.12
C PRO A 226 -7.31 9.09 -25.04
N VAL A 227 -6.35 8.23 -24.67
CA VAL A 227 -6.52 7.20 -23.65
C VAL A 227 -5.32 7.21 -22.69
N LEU A 228 -5.59 7.27 -21.39
CA LEU A 228 -4.62 6.92 -20.35
C LEU A 228 -4.96 5.52 -19.83
N ILE A 229 -3.98 4.61 -19.90
CA ILE A 229 -4.04 3.36 -19.16
C ILE A 229 -3.21 3.50 -17.90
N ALA A 230 -3.82 3.25 -16.74
CA ALA A 230 -3.17 3.25 -15.46
C ALA A 230 -3.34 1.89 -14.78
N CYS A 231 -2.31 1.42 -14.07
CA CYS A 231 -2.39 0.20 -13.27
C CYS A 231 -1.44 0.26 -12.08
N GLY A 232 -1.74 -0.51 -11.04
CA GLY A 232 -0.83 -0.71 -9.94
C GLY A 232 0.24 -1.75 -10.28
N GLU A 233 1.46 -1.53 -9.84
CA GLU A 233 2.57 -2.46 -10.06
C GLU A 233 2.31 -3.85 -9.45
N HIS A 234 1.65 -3.86 -8.28
CA HIS A 234 1.32 -5.06 -7.52
C HIS A 234 -0.16 -5.47 -7.66
N ASP A 235 -0.80 -5.09 -8.75
CA ASP A 235 -2.16 -5.57 -9.04
C ASP A 235 -2.13 -7.06 -9.40
N GLU A 236 -2.63 -7.89 -8.49
CA GLU A 236 -2.73 -9.34 -8.67
C GLU A 236 -3.99 -9.78 -9.43
N ILE A 237 -4.94 -8.87 -9.64
CA ILE A 237 -6.17 -9.14 -10.39
C ILE A 237 -5.96 -8.91 -11.88
N VAL A 238 -5.41 -7.73 -12.22
CA VAL A 238 -5.13 -7.33 -13.60
C VAL A 238 -3.68 -6.85 -13.68
N GLY A 239 -2.74 -7.78 -13.81
CA GLY A 239 -1.32 -7.49 -13.77
C GLY A 239 -0.86 -6.50 -14.85
N VAL A 240 0.25 -5.83 -14.60
CA VAL A 240 0.87 -4.82 -15.49
C VAL A 240 1.06 -5.36 -16.91
N GLU A 241 1.48 -6.61 -17.06
CA GLU A 241 1.71 -7.25 -18.37
C GLU A 241 0.42 -7.33 -19.21
N HIS A 242 -0.72 -7.60 -18.54
CA HIS A 242 -2.01 -7.59 -19.23
C HIS A 242 -2.40 -6.18 -19.67
N CYS A 243 -2.26 -5.19 -18.78
CA CYS A 243 -2.52 -3.78 -19.11
C CYS A 243 -1.63 -3.30 -20.27
N ARG A 244 -0.36 -3.70 -20.28
CA ARG A 244 0.58 -3.39 -21.37
C ARG A 244 0.15 -4.06 -22.69
N ALA A 245 -0.26 -5.32 -22.65
CA ALA A 245 -0.77 -6.01 -23.82
C ALA A 245 -2.04 -5.37 -24.38
N CYS A 246 -2.90 -4.81 -23.53
CA CYS A 246 -4.04 -4.00 -23.95
C CYS A 246 -3.59 -2.66 -24.56
N PHE A 247 -2.66 -1.97 -23.91
CA PHE A 247 -2.11 -0.72 -24.40
C PHE A 247 -1.53 -0.83 -25.79
N GLU A 248 -0.77 -1.87 -26.08
CA GLU A 248 -0.17 -2.10 -27.40
C GLU A 248 -1.21 -2.21 -28.52
N ARG A 249 -2.40 -2.76 -28.22
CA ARG A 249 -3.50 -2.95 -29.19
C ARG A 249 -4.27 -1.67 -29.49
N ILE A 250 -4.28 -0.71 -28.57
CA ILE A 250 -5.07 0.52 -28.71
C ILE A 250 -4.39 1.47 -29.71
N GLY A 251 -5.17 2.02 -30.61
CA GLY A 251 -4.73 3.05 -31.57
C GLY A 251 -4.87 4.48 -31.02
N GLY A 252 -4.37 5.44 -31.79
CA GLY A 252 -4.47 6.86 -31.48
C GLY A 252 -3.50 7.34 -30.37
N THR A 253 -3.80 8.50 -29.79
CA THR A 253 -3.03 9.07 -28.69
C THR A 253 -3.26 8.27 -27.41
N LYS A 254 -2.19 7.72 -26.87
CA LYS A 254 -2.27 6.87 -25.67
C LYS A 254 -1.05 7.03 -24.78
N ASP A 255 -1.28 6.96 -23.49
CA ASP A 255 -0.22 7.02 -22.48
C ASP A 255 -0.40 5.88 -21.48
N PHE A 256 0.69 5.46 -20.86
CA PHE A 256 0.71 4.33 -19.92
C PHE A 256 1.37 4.75 -18.61
N PHE A 257 0.67 4.53 -17.50
CA PHE A 257 1.18 4.83 -16.17
C PHE A 257 1.10 3.60 -15.28
N VAL A 258 2.21 3.24 -14.65
CA VAL A 258 2.27 2.22 -13.62
C VAL A 258 2.52 2.94 -12.30
N MET A 259 1.62 2.76 -11.32
CA MET A 259 1.82 3.24 -9.96
C MET A 259 2.80 2.32 -9.25
N PRO A 260 4.02 2.78 -8.94
CA PRO A 260 4.98 1.98 -8.19
C PRO A 260 4.44 1.63 -6.80
N GLY A 261 4.54 0.34 -6.42
CA GLY A 261 4.00 -0.16 -5.16
C GLY A 261 2.47 -0.21 -5.07
N GLY A 262 1.74 0.30 -6.05
CA GLY A 262 0.27 0.35 -6.05
C GLY A 262 -0.36 -1.02 -6.32
N GLY A 263 -1.54 -1.27 -5.71
CA GLY A 263 -2.35 -2.47 -5.94
C GLY A 263 -3.50 -2.24 -6.93
N HIS A 264 -4.59 -3.00 -6.74
CA HIS A 264 -5.75 -2.95 -7.64
C HIS A 264 -6.59 -1.67 -7.52
N GLN A 265 -6.61 -1.01 -6.36
CA GLN A 265 -7.54 0.08 -6.03
C GLN A 265 -6.84 1.44 -5.89
N LEU A 266 -6.19 1.94 -6.97
CA LEU A 266 -5.44 3.20 -6.93
C LEU A 266 -6.28 4.40 -6.48
N MET A 267 -7.57 4.45 -6.83
CA MET A 267 -8.47 5.52 -6.39
C MET A 267 -8.72 5.54 -4.89
N LEU A 268 -8.57 4.40 -4.21
CA LEU A 268 -8.77 4.28 -2.77
C LEU A 268 -7.49 4.47 -1.97
N PHE A 269 -6.40 3.87 -2.43
CA PHE A 269 -5.16 3.77 -1.66
C PHE A 269 -4.04 4.70 -2.12
N ASP A 270 -4.13 5.20 -3.36
CA ASP A 270 -3.16 6.11 -3.98
C ASP A 270 -3.77 7.43 -4.43
N THR A 271 -4.89 7.82 -3.84
CA THR A 271 -5.74 8.95 -4.25
C THR A 271 -4.94 10.20 -4.58
N GLY A 272 -3.98 10.62 -3.75
CA GLY A 272 -3.22 11.86 -3.94
C GLY A 272 -2.39 11.88 -5.23
N VAL A 273 -1.53 10.88 -5.41
CA VAL A 273 -0.69 10.74 -6.62
C VAL A 273 -1.56 10.49 -7.84
N TYR A 274 -2.50 9.55 -7.72
CA TYR A 274 -3.32 9.12 -8.84
C TYR A 274 -4.20 10.26 -9.37
N SER A 275 -4.80 11.07 -8.49
CA SER A 275 -5.59 12.25 -8.88
C SER A 275 -4.76 13.28 -9.63
N ARG A 276 -3.53 13.55 -9.16
CA ARG A 276 -2.60 14.50 -9.80
C ARG A 276 -2.17 14.01 -11.19
N VAL A 277 -1.90 12.72 -11.31
CA VAL A 277 -1.57 12.06 -12.59
C VAL A 277 -2.72 12.22 -13.59
N ILE A 278 -3.95 11.95 -13.19
CA ILE A 278 -5.14 12.08 -14.03
C ILE A 278 -5.37 13.54 -14.44
N ASP A 279 -5.35 14.48 -13.47
CA ASP A 279 -5.59 15.90 -13.77
C ASP A 279 -4.54 16.45 -14.72
N SER A 280 -3.25 16.18 -14.48
CA SER A 280 -2.16 16.58 -15.39
C SER A 280 -2.36 16.01 -16.79
N TRP A 281 -2.68 14.71 -16.90
CA TRP A 281 -2.90 14.08 -18.19
C TRP A 281 -4.08 14.72 -18.93
N ILE A 282 -5.20 14.95 -18.25
CA ILE A 282 -6.37 15.61 -18.87
C ILE A 282 -6.00 17.03 -19.33
N ARG A 283 -5.31 17.81 -18.50
CA ARG A 283 -4.92 19.19 -18.85
C ARG A 283 -4.00 19.22 -20.05
N GLU A 284 -3.00 18.37 -20.08
CA GLU A 284 -2.00 18.39 -21.12
C GLU A 284 -2.48 17.72 -22.42
N ARG A 285 -3.05 16.51 -22.31
CA ARG A 285 -3.40 15.70 -23.50
C ARG A 285 -4.79 16.00 -24.05
N VAL A 286 -5.74 16.38 -23.22
CA VAL A 286 -7.13 16.62 -23.65
C VAL A 286 -7.39 18.11 -23.88
N LEU A 287 -7.06 18.95 -22.90
CA LEU A 287 -7.32 20.40 -22.98
C LEU A 287 -6.19 21.12 -23.75
N GLY A 288 -4.95 20.83 -23.44
CA GLY A 288 -3.76 21.46 -24.03
C GLY A 288 -3.30 20.82 -25.36
N LYS A 289 -3.74 19.59 -25.67
CA LYS A 289 -3.35 18.82 -26.87
C LYS A 289 -1.85 18.65 -27.03
N ALA A 290 -1.12 18.47 -25.92
CA ALA A 290 0.31 18.24 -25.92
C ALA A 290 0.67 16.93 -26.66
N GLU A 291 1.77 16.91 -27.39
CA GLU A 291 2.26 15.72 -28.10
C GLU A 291 2.82 14.66 -27.14
N LYS A 292 3.43 15.07 -26.03
CA LYS A 292 3.99 14.20 -25.00
C LYS A 292 3.43 14.58 -23.65
N TRP A 293 3.40 13.61 -22.75
CA TRP A 293 3.02 13.80 -21.37
C TRP A 293 3.94 12.97 -20.47
N GLU A 294 4.28 13.54 -19.32
CA GLU A 294 5.02 12.86 -18.26
C GLU A 294 4.26 12.98 -16.94
N PRO A 295 4.16 11.90 -16.15
CA PRO A 295 3.45 11.95 -14.87
C PRO A 295 4.15 12.90 -13.89
N PRO A 296 3.41 13.82 -13.25
CA PRO A 296 3.96 14.77 -12.27
C PRO A 296 4.21 14.08 -10.93
N ILE A 297 5.42 13.57 -10.73
CA ILE A 297 5.84 12.88 -9.52
C ILE A 297 6.60 13.85 -8.61
N GLU A 298 6.11 14.04 -7.39
CA GLU A 298 6.74 14.88 -6.37
C GLU A 298 8.08 14.30 -5.88
N PRO A 299 9.02 15.13 -5.37
CA PRO A 299 10.32 14.64 -4.93
C PRO A 299 10.26 13.52 -3.86
N GLU A 300 9.35 13.62 -2.91
CA GLU A 300 9.18 12.60 -1.86
C GLU A 300 8.64 11.28 -2.41
N GLU A 301 7.71 11.34 -3.35
CA GLU A 301 7.19 10.16 -4.06
C GLU A 301 8.28 9.51 -4.91
N ARG A 302 9.07 10.34 -5.62
CA ARG A 302 10.21 9.87 -6.42
C ARG A 302 11.21 9.13 -5.55
N SER A 303 11.56 9.65 -4.38
CA SER A 303 12.46 8.98 -3.43
C SER A 303 11.93 7.59 -3.02
N TYR A 304 10.63 7.48 -2.78
CA TYR A 304 10.00 6.19 -2.47
C TYR A 304 10.02 5.23 -3.67
N PHE A 305 9.74 5.71 -4.87
CA PHE A 305 9.75 4.89 -6.08
C PHE A 305 11.15 4.39 -6.42
N GLU A 306 12.17 5.24 -6.29
CA GLU A 306 13.58 4.86 -6.46
C GLU A 306 14.01 3.81 -5.43
N PHE A 307 13.54 3.91 -4.19
CA PHE A 307 13.75 2.89 -3.18
C PHE A 307 13.14 1.54 -3.62
N LEU A 308 11.90 1.51 -4.09
CA LEU A 308 11.24 0.28 -4.57
C LEU A 308 11.97 -0.33 -5.77
N GLU A 309 12.46 0.49 -6.70
CA GLU A 309 13.25 0.03 -7.84
C GLU A 309 14.59 -0.58 -7.39
N ARG A 310 15.26 0.05 -6.44
CA ARG A 310 16.50 -0.46 -5.85
C ARG A 310 16.29 -1.82 -5.19
N GLU A 311 15.25 -1.97 -4.37
CA GLU A 311 14.92 -3.23 -3.73
C GLU A 311 14.65 -4.36 -4.75
N ARG A 312 13.92 -4.06 -5.82
CA ARG A 312 13.68 -5.01 -6.92
C ARG A 312 14.96 -5.41 -7.65
N ALA A 313 15.81 -4.46 -7.93
CA ALA A 313 17.09 -4.72 -8.60
C ALA A 313 17.99 -5.63 -7.74
N ASN A 314 18.04 -5.38 -6.43
CA ASN A 314 18.82 -6.18 -5.48
C ASN A 314 18.23 -7.59 -5.32
N ASP A 315 16.91 -7.72 -5.25
CA ASP A 315 16.25 -9.03 -5.22
C ASP A 315 16.49 -9.84 -6.51
N ALA A 316 16.52 -9.18 -7.67
CA ALA A 316 16.78 -9.82 -8.95
C ALA A 316 18.25 -10.23 -9.12
N ALA A 317 19.20 -9.46 -8.58
CA ALA A 317 20.61 -9.78 -8.58
C ALA A 317 20.92 -11.05 -7.76
N GLY A 318 20.10 -11.31 -6.73
CA GLY A 318 20.16 -12.56 -5.97
C GLY A 318 21.43 -12.75 -5.14
N GLU A 319 22.22 -11.70 -4.92
CA GLU A 319 23.40 -11.75 -4.09
C GLU A 319 23.02 -11.93 -2.62
N PRO A 320 23.53 -12.95 -1.94
CA PRO A 320 23.22 -13.18 -0.54
C PRO A 320 23.96 -12.16 0.33
N GLU A 321 23.22 -11.38 1.12
CA GLU A 321 23.80 -10.46 2.10
C GLU A 321 24.44 -11.19 3.28
N TYR A 322 24.00 -12.44 3.52
CA TYR A 322 24.41 -13.28 4.65
C TYR A 322 24.80 -14.69 4.25
N HIS A 323 25.52 -15.37 5.14
CA HIS A 323 25.79 -16.79 5.02
C HIS A 323 24.57 -17.62 5.46
N TYR A 324 23.94 -18.31 4.50
CA TYR A 324 22.77 -19.15 4.77
C TYR A 324 23.16 -20.60 5.00
N SER A 325 22.75 -21.15 6.15
CA SER A 325 22.85 -22.56 6.45
C SER A 325 21.96 -23.41 5.52
N ILE A 326 22.13 -24.73 5.53
CA ILE A 326 21.24 -25.65 4.78
C ILE A 326 19.79 -25.48 5.25
N ILE A 327 19.57 -25.30 6.55
CA ILE A 327 18.24 -25.10 7.14
C ILE A 327 17.65 -23.78 6.64
N ASP A 328 18.40 -22.67 6.67
CA ASP A 328 17.94 -21.37 6.14
C ASP A 328 17.49 -21.49 4.68
N ARG A 329 18.28 -22.18 3.84
CA ARG A 329 17.96 -22.40 2.43
C ARG A 329 16.70 -23.24 2.22
N VAL A 330 16.44 -24.23 3.09
CA VAL A 330 15.19 -25.02 3.07
C VAL A 330 14.00 -24.15 3.45
N LEU A 331 14.10 -23.37 4.53
CA LEU A 331 13.06 -22.47 5.00
C LEU A 331 12.74 -21.40 3.95
N MET A 332 13.77 -20.79 3.34
CA MET A 332 13.60 -19.84 2.24
C MET A 332 12.93 -20.45 1.01
N ARG A 333 13.25 -21.71 0.66
CA ARG A 333 12.60 -22.42 -0.44
C ARG A 333 11.11 -22.64 -0.21
N ILE A 334 10.74 -22.99 1.01
CA ILE A 334 9.34 -23.14 1.42
C ILE A 334 8.62 -21.78 1.34
N SER A 335 9.28 -20.72 1.81
CA SER A 335 8.72 -19.36 1.83
C SER A 335 8.60 -18.75 0.42
N ASN A 336 9.53 -19.03 -0.48
CA ASN A 336 9.54 -18.48 -1.85
C ASN A 336 8.30 -18.84 -2.68
N GLY A 337 7.50 -19.82 -2.25
CA GLY A 337 6.19 -20.09 -2.81
C GLY A 337 5.07 -19.23 -2.24
N THR A 338 5.30 -18.57 -1.09
CA THR A 338 4.29 -17.78 -0.33
C THR A 338 4.63 -16.30 -0.25
N ILE A 339 5.91 -15.92 -0.38
CA ILE A 339 6.38 -14.54 -0.38
C ILE A 339 6.37 -14.04 -1.81
N GLU A 340 5.63 -12.97 -2.08
CA GLU A 340 5.81 -12.24 -3.31
C GLU A 340 7.21 -11.63 -3.36
N ARG A 341 7.86 -11.81 -4.50
CA ARG A 341 9.11 -11.11 -4.79
C ARG A 341 8.81 -9.62 -4.91
N GLY A 342 9.28 -8.88 -3.96
CA GLY A 342 9.08 -7.44 -3.85
C GLY A 342 8.58 -7.07 -2.47
N VAL A 343 9.22 -6.11 -1.85
CA VAL A 343 8.82 -5.57 -0.55
C VAL A 343 7.52 -4.83 -0.73
N ARG A 344 6.45 -5.34 -0.15
CA ARG A 344 5.24 -4.55 0.02
C ARG A 344 5.44 -3.66 1.22
N TYR A 345 5.80 -2.42 0.97
CA TYR A 345 5.67 -1.40 1.99
C TYR A 345 4.19 -1.13 2.19
N PHE A 346 3.72 -1.45 3.37
CA PHE A 346 2.40 -1.04 3.79
C PHE A 346 2.43 0.46 4.01
N SER A 347 1.92 1.19 3.06
CA SER A 347 1.53 2.57 3.23
C SER A 347 0.31 2.63 4.16
N ASN A 348 0.57 2.59 5.45
CA ASN A 348 -0.44 2.36 6.47
C ASN A 348 -0.93 3.62 7.16
N ALA A 349 -1.00 4.75 6.45
CA ALA A 349 -1.68 5.91 7.00
C ALA A 349 -3.16 5.62 7.38
N GLU A 350 -3.79 4.62 6.75
CA GLU A 350 -5.20 4.26 6.94
C GLU A 350 -5.44 2.90 7.61
N VAL A 351 -4.46 2.01 7.63
CA VAL A 351 -4.52 0.72 8.36
C VAL A 351 -4.45 0.91 9.87
N SER A 352 -4.40 2.16 10.34
CA SER A 352 -4.25 2.53 11.75
C SER A 352 -5.29 1.93 12.70
N GLU A 353 -6.46 1.49 12.25
CA GLU A 353 -7.44 0.86 13.15
C GLU A 353 -7.22 -0.65 13.34
N GLN A 354 -6.79 -1.38 12.30
CA GLN A 354 -6.36 -2.77 12.47
C GLN A 354 -5.00 -2.86 13.16
N TRP A 355 -4.12 -1.90 12.92
CA TRP A 355 -2.85 -1.77 13.61
C TRP A 355 -2.97 -1.28 15.05
N ARG A 356 -4.10 -0.79 15.53
CA ARG A 356 -4.29 -0.58 16.97
C ARG A 356 -4.13 -1.87 17.76
N PHE A 357 -4.63 -2.99 17.25
CA PHE A 357 -4.39 -4.28 17.89
C PHE A 357 -2.93 -4.72 17.76
N THR A 358 -2.31 -4.55 16.60
CA THR A 358 -0.89 -4.81 16.39
C THR A 358 0.00 -3.74 17.02
N ALA A 359 -0.41 -2.47 17.06
CA ALA A 359 0.31 -1.42 17.77
C ALA A 359 0.31 -1.64 19.28
N ASP A 360 -0.77 -2.18 19.85
CA ASP A 360 -0.79 -2.60 21.26
C ASP A 360 0.14 -3.79 21.47
N LEU A 361 0.20 -4.75 20.54
CA LEU A 361 1.12 -5.90 20.61
C LEU A 361 2.57 -5.50 20.34
N VAL A 362 2.81 -4.72 19.28
CA VAL A 362 4.12 -4.15 18.94
C VAL A 362 4.57 -3.19 20.04
N GLY A 363 3.66 -2.42 20.63
CA GLY A 363 3.93 -1.59 21.78
C GLY A 363 4.39 -2.39 22.99
N GLU A 364 3.80 -3.55 23.27
CA GLU A 364 4.26 -4.43 24.37
C GLU A 364 5.66 -5.01 24.11
N ILE A 365 5.99 -5.35 22.86
CA ILE A 365 7.34 -5.78 22.46
C ILE A 365 8.33 -4.60 22.57
N ASP A 366 7.93 -3.44 22.08
CA ASP A 366 8.70 -2.21 22.14
C ASP A 366 8.98 -1.81 23.60
N TYR A 367 8.04 -1.96 24.53
CA TYR A 367 8.26 -1.63 25.94
C TYR A 367 9.44 -2.39 26.55
N ALA A 368 9.60 -3.67 26.23
CA ALA A 368 10.75 -4.44 26.71
C ALA A 368 12.06 -3.97 26.08
N ALA A 369 12.05 -3.64 24.78
CA ALA A 369 13.21 -3.06 24.09
C ALA A 369 13.55 -1.67 24.64
N TRP A 370 12.54 -0.86 24.97
CA TRP A 370 12.74 0.49 25.51
C TRP A 370 13.24 0.50 26.95
N ASP A 371 12.84 -0.44 27.80
CA ASP A 371 13.47 -0.57 29.13
C ASP A 371 14.98 -0.81 29.01
N PHE A 372 15.36 -1.55 27.97
CA PHE A 372 16.75 -1.75 27.62
C PHE A 372 17.42 -0.47 27.07
N LEU A 373 16.69 0.35 26.33
CA LEU A 373 17.16 1.64 25.79
C LEU A 373 17.60 2.58 26.92
N ASN A 374 16.93 2.55 28.08
CA ASN A 374 17.24 3.43 29.22
C ASN A 374 18.71 3.37 29.66
N ASP A 375 19.36 2.20 29.53
CA ASP A 375 20.76 2.02 29.88
C ASP A 375 21.71 2.76 28.90
N TYR A 376 21.19 3.18 27.74
CA TYR A 376 21.98 3.74 26.64
C TYR A 376 21.63 5.17 26.28
N LEU A 377 20.66 5.81 26.95
CA LEU A 377 20.36 7.21 26.72
C LEU A 377 21.62 8.06 27.02
N PRO A 378 22.08 8.90 26.07
CA PRO A 378 23.27 9.72 26.29
C PRO A 378 23.01 10.77 27.36
N THR A 379 24.00 10.95 28.26
CA THR A 379 24.02 12.08 29.20
C THR A 379 24.47 13.33 28.44
N THR A 380 23.59 14.31 28.31
CA THR A 380 23.85 15.52 27.54
C THR A 380 24.35 16.64 28.42
N GLY A 381 25.48 17.21 28.07
CA GLY A 381 26.11 18.33 28.80
C GLY A 381 25.50 19.69 28.43
N GLY A 382 24.20 19.89 28.66
CA GLY A 382 23.55 21.23 28.55
C GLY A 382 23.09 21.67 27.17
N GLN A 383 23.41 20.96 26.11
CA GLN A 383 22.82 21.18 24.77
C GLN A 383 21.55 20.31 24.58
N ARG A 384 20.59 20.82 23.79
CA ARG A 384 19.42 20.05 23.45
C ARG A 384 19.83 18.84 22.58
N PRO A 385 19.60 17.61 23.06
CA PRO A 385 20.03 16.43 22.32
C PRO A 385 19.18 16.19 21.08
N THR A 386 19.76 15.47 20.13
CA THR A 386 19.14 15.17 18.83
C THR A 386 19.01 13.67 18.64
N MET A 387 17.83 13.22 18.18
CA MET A 387 17.54 11.82 17.95
C MET A 387 16.98 11.61 16.54
N ALA A 388 17.45 10.58 15.85
CA ALA A 388 16.79 10.07 14.66
C ALA A 388 16.01 8.78 14.99
N VAL A 389 14.77 8.67 14.49
CA VAL A 389 13.99 7.44 14.49
C VAL A 389 13.88 6.99 13.05
N VAL A 390 14.68 5.98 12.68
CA VAL A 390 14.74 5.41 11.33
C VAL A 390 13.71 4.30 11.20
N GLY A 391 12.92 4.33 10.12
CA GLY A 391 11.74 3.48 9.96
C GLY A 391 10.59 3.93 10.86
N CYS A 392 10.38 5.25 10.99
CA CYS A 392 9.42 5.80 11.95
C CYS A 392 7.95 5.55 11.55
N GLY A 393 7.66 5.15 10.32
CA GLY A 393 6.32 4.97 9.80
C GLY A 393 5.43 6.19 10.05
N SER A 394 4.20 5.97 10.51
CA SER A 394 3.27 7.03 10.94
C SER A 394 3.56 7.60 12.34
N GLY A 395 4.73 7.33 12.90
CA GLY A 395 5.18 7.85 14.19
C GLY A 395 4.78 7.01 15.40
N GLY A 396 4.44 5.73 15.22
CA GLY A 396 4.07 4.83 16.32
C GLY A 396 5.18 4.68 17.36
N ALA A 397 6.42 4.39 16.91
CA ALA A 397 7.58 4.30 17.79
C ALA A 397 7.87 5.62 18.53
N ILE A 398 7.72 6.77 17.83
CA ILE A 398 7.90 8.10 18.47
C ILE A 398 6.87 8.31 19.58
N ALA A 399 5.59 7.94 19.34
CA ALA A 399 4.55 8.05 20.36
C ALA A 399 4.88 7.24 21.60
N GLY A 400 5.24 5.97 21.43
CA GLY A 400 5.58 5.09 22.53
C GLY A 400 6.83 5.54 23.29
N LEU A 401 7.87 5.97 22.58
CA LEU A 401 9.07 6.52 23.20
C LEU A 401 8.77 7.76 24.05
N LEU A 402 7.94 8.69 23.53
CA LEU A 402 7.54 9.90 24.28
C LEU A 402 6.64 9.58 25.47
N GLU A 403 5.81 8.55 25.39
CA GLU A 403 5.02 8.07 26.53
C GLU A 403 5.89 7.44 27.61
N ARG A 404 6.86 6.62 27.20
CA ARG A 404 7.76 5.90 28.10
C ARG A 404 8.83 6.80 28.72
N TYR A 405 9.38 7.73 27.94
CA TYR A 405 10.44 8.67 28.28
C TYR A 405 9.99 10.10 28.00
N PRO A 406 9.18 10.72 28.89
CA PRO A 406 8.68 12.08 28.68
C PRO A 406 9.79 13.13 28.49
N GLU A 407 10.98 12.88 29.02
CA GLU A 407 12.17 13.71 28.84
C GLU A 407 12.64 13.83 27.40
N LEU A 408 12.35 12.82 26.55
CA LEU A 408 12.61 12.90 25.12
C LEU A 408 11.77 13.99 24.42
N GLY A 409 10.71 14.48 25.04
CA GLY A 409 9.96 15.65 24.56
C GLY A 409 10.78 16.95 24.55
N GLN A 410 11.93 16.97 25.22
CA GLN A 410 12.87 18.07 25.18
C GLN A 410 13.97 17.89 24.12
N TRP A 411 13.97 16.78 23.40
CA TRP A 411 14.94 16.47 22.34
C TRP A 411 14.44 16.96 20.98
N ASP A 412 15.39 17.20 20.07
CA ASP A 412 15.06 17.40 18.65
C ASP A 412 14.94 16.02 17.99
N ILE A 413 13.69 15.60 17.77
CA ILE A 413 13.39 14.29 17.17
C ILE A 413 13.17 14.43 15.68
N VAL A 414 13.85 13.60 14.89
CA VAL A 414 13.73 13.50 13.45
C VAL A 414 13.25 12.09 13.08
N GLY A 415 12.02 11.96 12.62
CA GLY A 415 11.51 10.72 12.03
C GLY A 415 11.96 10.61 10.57
N VAL A 416 12.50 9.46 10.18
CA VAL A 416 12.92 9.16 8.82
C VAL A 416 12.24 7.89 8.35
N ASP A 417 11.59 7.95 7.20
CA ASP A 417 10.97 6.77 6.56
C ASP A 417 11.00 6.94 5.04
N VAL A 418 11.01 5.85 4.31
CA VAL A 418 10.93 5.86 2.86
C VAL A 418 9.52 6.14 2.36
N ASP A 419 8.50 5.75 3.14
CA ASP A 419 7.09 5.87 2.76
C ASP A 419 6.54 7.27 3.03
N TYR A 420 6.37 8.05 1.96
CA TYR A 420 5.83 9.40 2.02
C TYR A 420 4.39 9.48 2.59
N LYS A 421 3.58 8.42 2.45
CA LYS A 421 2.22 8.37 2.98
C LYS A 421 2.24 8.27 4.51
N SER A 422 3.05 7.36 5.04
CA SER A 422 3.28 7.22 6.48
C SER A 422 3.84 8.51 7.08
N ILE A 423 4.82 9.13 6.43
CA ILE A 423 5.37 10.44 6.85
C ILE A 423 4.30 11.53 6.81
N GLY A 424 3.42 11.53 5.80
CA GLY A 424 2.29 12.46 5.75
C GLY A 424 1.34 12.34 6.96
N ALA A 425 1.08 11.12 7.43
CA ALA A 425 0.31 10.86 8.64
C ALA A 425 1.07 11.27 9.90
N ALA A 426 2.37 10.96 9.99
CA ALA A 426 3.23 11.34 11.11
C ALA A 426 3.31 12.86 11.29
N ARG A 427 3.49 13.62 10.21
CA ARG A 427 3.49 15.09 10.21
C ARG A 427 2.19 15.67 10.77
N LYS A 428 1.02 15.10 10.42
CA LYS A 428 -0.27 15.52 10.97
C LYS A 428 -0.41 15.22 12.46
N ARG A 429 0.13 14.10 12.91
CA ARG A 429 0.01 13.64 14.30
C ARG A 429 0.97 14.36 15.26
N PHE A 430 2.16 14.73 14.80
CA PHE A 430 3.27 15.22 15.63
C PHE A 430 3.80 16.59 15.19
N ALA A 431 2.97 17.45 14.56
CA ALA A 431 3.37 18.70 13.94
C ALA A 431 4.34 19.58 14.79
N ASP A 432 4.18 19.59 16.12
CA ASP A 432 4.97 20.43 17.04
C ASP A 432 6.01 19.65 17.86
N LYS A 433 6.13 18.32 17.67
CA LYS A 433 6.94 17.45 18.54
C LYS A 433 8.14 16.82 17.84
N ALA A 434 8.08 16.67 16.53
CA ALA A 434 9.13 16.04 15.73
C ALA A 434 9.14 16.60 14.32
N THR A 435 10.27 16.53 13.64
CA THR A 435 10.39 16.79 12.20
C THR A 435 10.43 15.45 11.45
N PHE A 436 9.97 15.44 10.19
CA PHE A 436 9.86 14.22 9.41
C PHE A 436 10.45 14.38 8.02
N VAL A 437 11.26 13.39 7.63
CA VAL A 437 11.97 13.34 6.35
C VAL A 437 11.56 12.07 5.60
N VAL A 438 11.12 12.21 4.36
CA VAL A 438 10.97 11.09 3.44
C VAL A 438 12.31 10.81 2.80
N GLY A 439 12.82 9.58 2.93
CA GLY A 439 14.06 9.20 2.27
C GLY A 439 14.60 7.85 2.73
N ASP A 440 15.43 7.29 1.87
CA ASP A 440 16.15 6.05 2.14
C ASP A 440 17.34 6.32 3.07
N ALA A 441 17.30 5.83 4.30
CA ALA A 441 18.34 6.04 5.29
C ALA A 441 19.70 5.42 4.92
N ARG A 442 19.76 4.55 3.90
CA ARG A 442 21.02 4.07 3.32
C ARG A 442 21.75 5.15 2.53
N ASN A 443 21.01 6.16 2.07
CA ASN A 443 21.64 7.37 1.49
C ASN A 443 22.13 8.28 2.62
N PRO A 444 23.45 8.47 2.77
CA PRO A 444 24.01 9.25 3.88
C PRO A 444 23.59 10.73 3.89
N GLU A 445 23.12 11.27 2.77
CA GLU A 445 22.64 12.65 2.73
C GLU A 445 21.28 12.83 3.42
N VAL A 446 20.48 11.77 3.53
CA VAL A 446 19.17 11.78 4.21
C VAL A 446 19.33 12.01 5.72
N LEU A 447 20.28 11.32 6.34
CA LEU A 447 20.59 11.47 7.75
C LEU A 447 21.57 12.62 8.04
N GLY A 448 22.43 12.95 7.07
CA GLY A 448 23.51 13.92 7.23
C GLY A 448 24.71 13.35 7.99
N ALA A 449 25.61 14.23 8.46
CA ALA A 449 26.83 13.82 9.16
C ALA A 449 26.94 14.48 10.54
N ASN A 450 27.41 13.73 11.54
CA ASN A 450 27.66 14.19 12.93
C ASN A 450 26.49 15.02 13.53
N ARG A 451 25.28 14.55 13.30
CA ARG A 451 24.06 15.28 13.61
C ARG A 451 23.37 14.77 14.88
N PHE A 452 23.37 13.47 15.11
CA PHE A 452 22.56 12.83 16.14
C PHE A 452 23.36 12.35 17.33
N ASP A 453 22.80 12.53 18.52
CA ASP A 453 23.29 11.95 19.77
C ASP A 453 22.82 10.49 19.91
N LEU A 454 21.61 10.21 19.36
CA LEU A 454 21.01 8.89 19.36
C LEU A 454 20.34 8.60 18.01
N VAL A 455 20.53 7.39 17.50
CA VAL A 455 19.72 6.82 16.41
C VAL A 455 18.96 5.61 16.97
N TYR A 456 17.65 5.62 16.80
CA TYR A 456 16.77 4.49 17.09
C TYR A 456 16.36 3.81 15.78
N LEU A 457 16.60 2.49 15.68
CA LEU A 457 16.36 1.70 14.47
C LEU A 457 15.56 0.46 14.86
N HIS A 458 14.29 0.40 14.38
CA HIS A 458 13.39 -0.72 14.66
C HIS A 458 12.48 -0.99 13.44
N GLY A 459 12.31 -2.27 13.07
CA GLY A 459 11.48 -2.67 11.94
C GLY A 459 11.99 -2.11 10.61
N VAL A 460 13.30 -2.12 10.38
CA VAL A 460 13.94 -1.63 9.16
C VAL A 460 14.71 -2.72 8.46
N LEU A 461 15.51 -3.50 9.21
CA LEU A 461 16.41 -4.50 8.63
C LEU A 461 15.68 -5.64 7.92
N ASP A 462 14.48 -5.93 8.31
CA ASP A 462 13.60 -6.93 7.70
C ASP A 462 12.91 -6.45 6.42
N HIS A 463 12.98 -5.14 6.14
CA HIS A 463 12.30 -4.48 5.03
C HIS A 463 13.23 -3.91 3.96
N CYS A 464 14.53 -3.90 4.15
CA CYS A 464 15.47 -3.40 3.15
C CYS A 464 16.63 -4.38 2.90
N THR A 465 17.30 -4.19 1.78
CA THR A 465 18.59 -4.83 1.44
C THR A 465 19.74 -3.89 1.80
N GLU A 466 20.97 -4.32 1.57
CA GLU A 466 22.18 -3.51 1.74
C GLU A 466 22.35 -2.93 3.16
N HIS A 467 22.19 -3.78 4.18
CA HIS A 467 22.31 -3.39 5.59
C HIS A 467 23.64 -2.72 5.92
N ARG A 468 24.73 -3.11 5.25
CA ARG A 468 26.03 -2.46 5.39
C ARG A 468 25.95 -0.97 5.04
N SER A 469 25.33 -0.63 3.92
CA SER A 469 25.13 0.78 3.52
C SER A 469 24.30 1.56 4.55
N LEU A 470 23.32 0.91 5.18
CA LEU A 470 22.55 1.51 6.26
C LEU A 470 23.43 1.77 7.50
N MET A 471 24.25 0.79 7.91
CA MET A 471 25.13 0.93 9.06
C MET A 471 26.17 2.04 8.84
N ASP A 472 26.78 2.12 7.65
CA ASP A 472 27.73 3.17 7.27
C ASP A 472 27.08 4.56 7.29
N SER A 473 25.84 4.67 6.80
CA SER A 473 25.07 5.92 6.81
C SER A 473 24.74 6.36 8.24
N VAL A 474 24.31 5.44 9.12
CA VAL A 474 24.02 5.73 10.52
C VAL A 474 25.30 6.10 11.27
N PHE A 475 26.41 5.39 11.03
CA PHE A 475 27.70 5.72 11.64
C PHE A 475 28.15 7.14 11.28
N ARG A 476 28.02 7.52 10.01
CA ARG A 476 28.33 8.90 9.56
C ARG A 476 27.42 9.92 10.25
N ALA A 477 26.15 9.62 10.41
CA ALA A 477 25.14 10.53 10.97
C ALA A 477 25.30 10.80 12.46
N LEU A 478 25.85 9.84 13.22
CA LEU A 478 26.08 9.98 14.64
C LEU A 478 27.24 10.95 14.93
N LYS A 479 27.07 11.77 15.96
CA LYS A 479 28.16 12.56 16.56
C LYS A 479 29.23 11.62 17.14
N PRO A 480 30.48 12.05 17.27
CA PRO A 480 31.48 11.33 18.09
C PRO A 480 30.94 11.07 19.50
N GLY A 481 30.96 9.82 19.98
CA GLY A 481 30.32 9.40 21.22
C GLY A 481 28.82 9.18 21.15
N GLY A 482 28.20 9.48 20.01
CA GLY A 482 26.77 9.19 19.75
C GLY A 482 26.48 7.70 19.66
N ARG A 483 25.25 7.30 19.92
CA ARG A 483 24.84 5.91 20.07
C ARG A 483 23.75 5.52 19.09
N MET A 484 23.74 4.26 18.67
CA MET A 484 22.59 3.66 18.00
C MET A 484 22.02 2.56 18.89
N PHE A 485 20.72 2.60 19.07
CA PHE A 485 19.94 1.50 19.61
C PHE A 485 19.14 0.85 18.49
N TYR A 486 19.15 -0.48 18.43
CA TYR A 486 18.45 -1.21 17.37
C TYR A 486 17.69 -2.41 17.90
N VAL A 487 16.60 -2.75 17.20
CA VAL A 487 15.85 -4.00 17.34
C VAL A 487 15.81 -4.67 15.96
N ALA A 488 16.12 -5.94 15.92
CA ALA A 488 16.20 -6.72 14.69
C ALA A 488 15.60 -8.12 14.86
N PRO A 489 14.92 -8.66 13.84
CA PRO A 489 14.49 -10.07 13.86
C PRO A 489 15.68 -11.01 13.70
N ASP A 490 15.71 -12.10 14.46
CA ASP A 490 16.74 -13.14 14.34
C ASP A 490 16.35 -14.17 13.26
N ARG A 491 17.29 -14.56 12.42
CA ARG A 491 17.08 -15.58 11.39
C ARG A 491 17.06 -16.99 11.98
N ASN A 492 15.92 -17.41 12.51
CA ASN A 492 15.72 -18.73 13.10
C ASN A 492 14.33 -19.32 12.76
N LEU A 493 14.10 -20.58 13.14
CA LEU A 493 12.84 -21.28 12.84
C LEU A 493 11.61 -20.60 13.49
N CYS A 494 11.75 -20.05 14.69
CA CYS A 494 10.64 -19.40 15.38
C CYS A 494 10.22 -18.12 14.64
N THR A 495 11.17 -17.28 14.28
CA THR A 495 10.94 -16.06 13.51
C THR A 495 10.33 -16.38 12.15
N TRP A 496 10.83 -17.45 11.49
CA TRP A 496 10.25 -17.89 10.24
C TRP A 496 8.78 -18.31 10.39
N LEU A 497 8.44 -19.05 11.45
CA LEU A 497 7.05 -19.43 11.72
C LEU A 497 6.18 -18.21 12.07
N CYS A 498 6.66 -17.32 12.93
CA CYS A 498 5.87 -16.22 13.48
C CYS A 498 5.73 -15.04 12.51
N PHE A 499 6.78 -14.68 11.78
CA PHE A 499 6.79 -13.47 10.94
C PHE A 499 6.65 -13.76 9.44
N VAL A 500 7.04 -14.96 8.98
CA VAL A 500 7.10 -15.25 7.55
C VAL A 500 5.99 -16.19 7.08
N THR A 501 5.47 -17.07 7.94
CA THR A 501 4.49 -18.08 7.51
C THR A 501 3.16 -18.02 8.26
N ILE A 502 3.12 -18.54 9.48
CA ILE A 502 1.87 -18.75 10.24
C ILE A 502 1.37 -17.44 10.85
N GLY A 503 2.25 -16.64 11.43
CA GLY A 503 1.90 -15.42 12.13
C GLY A 503 1.16 -14.41 11.25
N PRO A 504 1.67 -14.05 10.06
CA PRO A 504 0.98 -13.14 9.16
C PRO A 504 -0.43 -13.58 8.81
N LEU A 505 -0.64 -14.88 8.54
CA LEU A 505 -1.95 -15.40 8.16
C LEU A 505 -2.95 -15.47 9.33
N PHE A 506 -2.50 -15.89 10.51
CA PHE A 506 -3.39 -16.20 11.63
C PHE A 506 -3.45 -15.09 12.69
N VAL A 507 -2.35 -14.35 12.89
CA VAL A 507 -2.26 -13.29 13.91
C VAL A 507 -2.59 -11.93 13.32
N PHE A 508 -2.03 -11.61 12.16
CA PHE A 508 -2.18 -10.29 11.54
C PHE A 508 -3.28 -10.24 10.47
N GLY A 509 -3.91 -11.37 10.13
CA GLY A 509 -4.98 -11.42 9.12
C GLY A 509 -4.52 -11.00 7.71
N LEU A 510 -3.22 -10.98 7.47
CA LEU A 510 -2.63 -10.60 6.19
C LEU A 510 -2.93 -11.64 5.12
N HIS A 511 -3.15 -11.19 3.90
CA HIS A 511 -3.36 -12.08 2.76
C HIS A 511 -2.07 -12.85 2.42
N LYS A 512 -0.92 -12.17 2.56
CA LYS A 512 0.42 -12.75 2.33
C LYS A 512 1.41 -12.26 3.39
N PRO A 513 2.48 -13.05 3.69
CA PRO A 513 3.56 -12.58 4.54
C PRO A 513 4.23 -11.34 3.96
N ASN A 514 4.56 -10.38 4.82
CA ASN A 514 5.19 -9.12 4.46
C ASN A 514 6.68 -9.02 4.82
N HIS A 515 7.25 -10.07 5.42
CA HIS A 515 8.64 -10.11 5.84
C HIS A 515 9.44 -11.10 5.00
N ASP A 516 10.61 -10.68 4.55
CA ASP A 516 11.53 -11.53 3.80
C ASP A 516 12.59 -12.12 4.74
N PHE A 517 12.50 -13.43 5.00
CA PHE A 517 13.41 -14.15 5.88
C PHE A 517 14.89 -14.05 5.46
N ARG A 518 15.17 -13.78 4.20
CA ARG A 518 16.54 -13.57 3.69
C ARG A 518 17.20 -12.34 4.31
N ARG A 519 16.40 -11.37 4.73
CA ARG A 519 16.85 -10.08 5.26
C ARG A 519 17.09 -10.08 6.77
N PHE A 520 16.71 -11.15 7.47
CA PHE A 520 16.90 -11.23 8.91
C PHE A 520 18.36 -11.49 9.25
N PRO A 521 19.07 -10.56 9.90
CA PRO A 521 20.43 -10.80 10.33
C PRO A 521 20.47 -11.71 11.55
N ARG A 522 21.47 -12.57 11.66
CA ARG A 522 21.81 -13.19 12.95
C ARG A 522 22.58 -12.21 13.83
N PRO A 523 22.52 -12.35 15.16
CA PRO A 523 23.22 -11.46 16.07
C PRO A 523 24.73 -11.32 15.79
N ASP A 524 25.40 -12.42 15.47
CA ASP A 524 26.83 -12.44 15.15
C ASP A 524 27.15 -11.78 13.80
N GLU A 525 26.30 -11.97 12.78
CA GLU A 525 26.42 -11.32 11.48
C GLU A 525 26.25 -9.80 11.59
N LEU A 526 25.21 -9.36 12.32
CA LEU A 526 24.97 -7.92 12.53
C LEU A 526 26.09 -7.28 13.39
N ASN A 527 26.56 -7.98 14.44
CA ASN A 527 27.66 -7.50 15.24
C ASN A 527 28.94 -7.31 14.42
N SER A 528 29.27 -8.27 13.55
CA SER A 528 30.41 -8.14 12.64
C SER A 528 30.25 -6.95 11.70
N MET A 529 29.07 -6.78 11.12
CA MET A 529 28.76 -5.66 10.23
C MET A 529 28.88 -4.30 10.92
N LEU A 530 28.41 -4.20 12.17
CA LEU A 530 28.51 -3.01 12.98
C LEU A 530 29.96 -2.66 13.32
N GLN A 531 30.78 -3.67 13.70
CA GLN A 531 32.21 -3.48 13.97
C GLN A 531 32.97 -3.07 12.70
N ASP A 532 32.65 -3.66 11.56
CA ASP A 532 33.23 -3.31 10.26
C ASP A 532 32.92 -1.86 9.87
N ALA A 533 31.72 -1.34 10.21
CA ALA A 533 31.34 0.05 10.03
C ALA A 533 32.03 1.02 11.03
N GLY A 534 32.77 0.50 12.02
CA GLY A 534 33.53 1.26 12.98
C GLY A 534 32.85 1.48 14.35
N PHE A 535 31.73 0.83 14.60
CA PHE A 535 31.03 0.90 15.88
C PHE A 535 31.72 0.09 16.98
N GLU A 536 31.67 0.60 18.21
CA GLU A 536 31.96 -0.14 19.44
C GLU A 536 30.66 -0.74 19.98
N LEU A 537 30.65 -2.06 20.22
CA LEU A 537 29.53 -2.75 20.86
C LEU A 537 29.44 -2.35 22.33
N LEU A 538 28.29 -1.86 22.77
CA LEU A 538 28.15 -1.45 24.17
C LEU A 538 27.76 -2.64 25.06
N PRO A 539 28.34 -2.73 26.29
CA PRO A 539 27.96 -3.78 27.23
C PRO A 539 26.58 -3.49 27.81
N ARG A 540 25.80 -4.53 28.01
CA ARG A 540 24.54 -4.44 28.73
C ARG A 540 24.81 -4.46 30.23
N ARG A 541 24.48 -3.37 30.97
CA ARG A 541 24.65 -3.25 32.44
C ARG A 541 25.99 -3.76 32.93
N GLY A 542 27.06 -3.40 32.24
CA GLY A 542 28.42 -3.79 32.63
C GLY A 542 28.83 -5.22 32.26
N ARG A 543 27.95 -6.00 31.61
CA ARG A 543 28.29 -7.31 31.04
C ARG A 543 28.75 -7.15 29.58
N PRO A 544 29.51 -8.10 29.02
CA PRO A 544 29.78 -8.14 27.58
C PRO A 544 28.48 -8.10 26.78
N PHE A 545 28.50 -7.42 25.62
CA PHE A 545 27.33 -7.32 24.75
C PHE A 545 26.81 -8.73 24.40
N ALA A 546 25.60 -9.02 24.85
CA ALA A 546 24.80 -10.12 24.35
C ALA A 546 23.46 -9.54 23.88
N PRO A 547 22.95 -9.88 22.71
CA PRO A 547 21.64 -9.43 22.28
C PRO A 547 20.60 -9.75 23.35
N ALA A 548 19.80 -8.76 23.72
CA ALA A 548 18.65 -9.01 24.57
C ALA A 548 17.56 -9.65 23.72
N MET A 549 16.99 -10.74 24.21
CA MET A 549 15.99 -11.49 23.50
C MET A 549 14.61 -10.98 23.91
N VAL A 550 13.78 -10.57 22.94
CA VAL A 550 12.42 -10.06 23.17
C VAL A 550 11.44 -11.18 22.85
N GLY A 551 10.69 -11.64 23.85
CA GLY A 551 9.66 -12.66 23.68
C GLY A 551 8.32 -12.04 23.36
N VAL A 552 7.56 -12.65 22.44
CA VAL A 552 6.19 -12.25 22.09
C VAL A 552 5.21 -13.10 22.89
N GLU A 553 4.40 -12.47 23.73
CA GLU A 553 3.29 -13.12 24.41
C GLU A 553 1.99 -12.94 23.60
N TYR A 554 1.44 -14.01 23.05
CA TYR A 554 0.19 -13.94 22.31
C TYR A 554 -1.03 -13.94 23.24
N LYS A 555 -1.83 -12.87 23.22
CA LYS A 555 -3.08 -12.72 23.98
C LYS A 555 -4.20 -13.70 23.59
N THR A 556 -4.04 -14.51 22.56
CA THR A 556 -5.11 -15.34 22.00
C THR A 556 -5.39 -16.66 22.75
N GLY A 557 -4.70 -16.93 23.88
CA GLY A 557 -4.87 -18.19 24.63
C GLY A 557 -4.36 -19.45 23.91
N MET A 558 -3.91 -19.34 22.67
CA MET A 558 -3.25 -20.39 21.90
C MET A 558 -1.75 -20.13 21.85
N ASN A 559 -1.09 -20.20 23.00
CA ASN A 559 0.36 -20.14 23.06
C ASN A 559 0.91 -21.57 23.01
N PRO A 560 1.45 -22.03 21.87
CA PRO A 560 2.09 -23.34 21.78
C PRO A 560 3.42 -23.39 22.55
N PHE A 561 3.91 -22.23 23.02
CA PHE A 561 5.19 -22.11 23.72
C PHE A 561 5.00 -21.38 25.04
N PRO A 562 5.35 -21.97 26.19
CA PRO A 562 5.15 -21.35 27.48
C PRO A 562 6.13 -20.20 27.71
N VAL A 563 5.82 -19.00 27.21
CA VAL A 563 6.41 -17.78 27.72
C VAL A 563 5.62 -17.40 28.97
N LYS A 564 6.19 -17.65 30.13
CA LYS A 564 5.56 -17.32 31.39
C LYS A 564 5.71 -15.81 31.63
N ARG A 565 4.63 -15.04 31.42
CA ARG A 565 4.32 -13.70 31.97
C ARG A 565 4.22 -12.55 30.99
N SER A 566 3.29 -11.64 31.30
CA SER A 566 2.96 -10.45 30.53
C SER A 566 4.02 -9.36 30.68
N VAL A 567 4.31 -8.69 29.60
CA VAL A 567 5.27 -7.58 29.46
C VAL A 567 4.89 -6.34 30.31
N ARG A 568 3.73 -6.35 30.97
CA ARG A 568 3.18 -5.20 31.71
C ARG A 568 3.80 -4.93 33.08
N ASP A 569 4.62 -5.82 33.58
CA ASP A 569 5.18 -5.67 34.92
C ASP A 569 6.62 -5.14 34.85
N ARG A 570 6.85 -3.90 35.33
CA ARG A 570 8.16 -3.24 35.35
C ARG A 570 9.26 -4.05 36.07
N ALA A 571 8.88 -4.83 37.10
CA ALA A 571 9.81 -5.71 37.80
C ALA A 571 10.24 -6.91 36.95
N LEU A 572 9.49 -7.22 35.88
CA LEU A 572 9.70 -8.37 35.02
C LEU A 572 10.57 -8.07 33.79
N GLY A 573 10.72 -6.82 33.37
CA GLY A 573 11.66 -6.46 32.29
C GLY A 573 13.07 -6.96 32.59
N GLU A 574 13.52 -6.82 33.82
CA GLU A 574 14.82 -7.35 34.28
C GLU A 574 14.83 -8.88 34.37
N GLU A 575 13.76 -9.48 34.86
CA GLU A 575 13.63 -10.93 34.99
C GLU A 575 13.46 -11.64 33.63
N ILE A 576 12.72 -11.07 32.68
CA ILE A 576 12.59 -11.64 31.32
C ILE A 576 13.95 -11.71 30.65
N PHE A 577 14.77 -10.69 30.77
CA PHE A 577 16.09 -10.68 30.17
C PHE A 577 17.11 -11.56 30.92
N GLU A 578 16.90 -11.85 32.19
CA GLU A 578 17.75 -12.78 32.95
C GLU A 578 17.33 -14.25 32.80
N HIS A 579 16.04 -14.52 32.60
CA HIS A 579 15.50 -15.87 32.49
C HIS A 579 15.31 -16.38 31.07
N THR A 580 15.45 -15.55 30.04
CA THR A 580 15.47 -15.94 28.64
C THR A 580 16.88 -16.33 28.14
N GLU A 581 17.85 -16.51 29.03
CA GLU A 581 19.03 -17.29 28.64
C GLU A 581 18.52 -18.67 28.14
N PRO A 582 18.80 -19.03 26.88
CA PRO A 582 18.24 -20.23 26.28
C PRO A 582 18.64 -21.43 27.13
N ARG A 583 17.64 -22.15 27.64
CA ARG A 583 17.92 -23.46 28.18
C ARG A 583 18.56 -24.26 27.07
N TRP A 584 19.80 -24.69 27.27
CA TRP A 584 20.77 -25.25 26.33
C TRP A 584 20.25 -26.33 25.34
N TRP A 585 19.08 -26.90 25.57
CA TRP A 585 18.50 -27.96 24.74
C TRP A 585 17.61 -27.45 23.58
N LEU A 586 17.24 -26.17 23.54
CA LEU A 586 16.43 -25.58 22.46
C LEU A 586 17.20 -24.58 21.60
N GLY A 587 18.44 -24.23 21.98
CA GLY A 587 19.25 -23.23 21.29
C GLY A 587 18.58 -21.86 21.23
N ASN A 588 19.16 -20.92 20.51
CA ASN A 588 18.58 -19.60 20.25
C ASN A 588 17.33 -19.64 19.34
N GLY A 589 16.73 -20.83 19.13
CA GLY A 589 15.66 -21.07 18.18
C GLY A 589 14.26 -20.54 18.56
N PHE A 590 14.09 -19.92 19.74
CA PHE A 590 12.77 -19.55 20.26
C PHE A 590 12.52 -18.06 20.39
N VAL A 591 13.36 -17.20 19.79
CA VAL A 591 13.22 -15.78 19.97
C VAL A 591 13.03 -15.08 18.64
N GLY A 592 11.98 -14.25 18.57
CA GLY A 592 11.61 -13.56 17.36
C GLY A 592 12.54 -12.38 17.04
N GLU A 593 12.91 -11.59 18.05
CA GLU A 593 13.70 -10.39 17.89
C GLU A 593 14.78 -10.28 18.97
N TYR A 594 15.78 -9.46 18.69
CA TYR A 594 16.83 -9.10 19.64
C TYR A 594 17.13 -7.61 19.55
N ALA A 595 17.52 -7.02 20.68
CA ALA A 595 17.90 -5.61 20.78
C ALA A 595 19.38 -5.46 21.15
N GLY A 596 19.99 -4.39 20.69
CA GLY A 596 21.36 -4.06 21.01
C GLY A 596 21.65 -2.58 20.92
N ALA A 597 22.81 -2.19 21.45
CA ALA A 597 23.30 -0.82 21.38
C ALA A 597 24.78 -0.78 20.99
N VAL A 598 25.11 0.24 20.21
CA VAL A 598 26.49 0.49 19.76
C VAL A 598 26.80 1.98 19.86
N GLN A 599 28.07 2.32 19.90
CA GLN A 599 28.55 3.69 20.01
C GLN A 599 29.55 4.00 18.90
N LYS A 600 29.44 5.19 18.32
CA LYS A 600 30.52 5.76 17.53
C LYS A 600 31.62 6.22 18.48
N PRO A 601 32.88 5.77 18.32
CA PRO A 601 33.96 6.18 19.18
C PRO A 601 34.04 7.69 19.36
N PRO A 602 34.30 8.21 20.57
CA PRO A 602 34.57 9.62 20.74
C PRO A 602 35.82 10.02 19.97
N GLN A 603 35.85 11.23 19.44
CA GLN A 603 37.10 11.74 18.83
C GLN A 603 38.15 11.82 19.94
N THR A 604 39.20 11.02 19.85
CA THR A 604 40.41 11.23 20.67
C THR A 604 40.95 12.60 20.32
N ALA A 605 41.02 13.49 21.32
CA ALA A 605 41.73 14.75 21.12
C ALA A 605 43.12 14.39 20.59
N ALA A 606 43.47 14.91 19.40
CA ALA A 606 44.85 14.78 18.92
C ALA A 606 45.76 15.42 19.96
N VAL A 607 46.55 14.57 20.64
CA VAL A 607 47.54 14.98 21.60
C VAL A 607 48.67 15.71 20.88
#